data_117422ba8c97c3fbba58211843905bcf
#
_entry.id   117422ba8c97c3fbba58211843905bcf
#
_cell.length_a   1.000
_cell.length_b   1.000
_cell.length_c   1.000
_cell.angle_alpha   90.00
_cell.angle_beta   90.00
_cell.angle_gamma   90.00
#
_symmetry.space_group_name_H-M   'P 1'
#
loop_
_entity.id
_entity.type
_entity.pdbx_description
1 polymer ?
#
loop_
_entity_poly.entity_id
_entity_poly.type
_entity_poly.pdbx_seq_one_letter_code
_entity_poly.pdbx_strand_id
1 'polypeptide(L)'
;MEEPVEELAPAVRSILSAARERAATSRSTGVSVDDPRDFAAAFAAAEADERVPVIAEVKPTSPTTDGARTDDPVVLAEEMVAGGAAALSVLTEPEHFGGSTETLDRVRAAVDVPVLRKDFVVDEGQLDAVESDVVLLIARFVSDDLPDLLSAAHDRGFQVLVEVHDRTEVAAAVDAGAKFIGVNNRDLARLDVDLATFEAVAPAVPDDVTLIAESGISSREDVRRMRAAGADALLIGSAIMDGNVEANTSELTGAGDDTRMTGDDTRTTGDDTRTTGDTHDTTAT
;
A
#
# COMPACT_ATOMS: atom_id res chain seq x y z
N MET A 1 -25.19 -0.38 6.85
CA MET A 1 -25.53 -0.15 8.31
C MET A 1 -24.22 0.36 8.91
N GLU A 2 -24.14 1.69 9.09
CA GLU A 2 -22.95 2.28 9.73
C GLU A 2 -22.74 1.60 11.09
N GLU A 3 -21.50 1.12 11.35
CA GLU A 3 -21.17 0.78 12.74
C GLU A 3 -21.44 2.01 13.62
N PRO A 4 -22.02 1.82 14.80
CA PRO A 4 -22.28 2.94 15.66
C PRO A 4 -20.95 3.65 15.96
N VAL A 5 -20.89 4.95 15.75
CA VAL A 5 -19.70 5.82 15.97
C VAL A 5 -19.11 5.63 17.38
N GLU A 6 -19.87 5.06 18.31
CA GLU A 6 -19.45 4.71 19.66
C GLU A 6 -18.44 3.56 19.73
N GLU A 7 -18.33 2.71 18.69
CA GLU A 7 -17.39 1.59 18.64
C GLU A 7 -15.99 2.00 18.12
N LEU A 8 -15.87 3.18 17.51
CA LEU A 8 -14.58 3.68 17.01
C LEU A 8 -13.68 4.17 18.16
N ALA A 9 -12.36 4.00 18.01
CA ALA A 9 -11.39 4.58 18.94
C ALA A 9 -11.57 6.11 19.06
N PRO A 10 -11.32 6.72 20.25
CA PRO A 10 -11.48 8.16 20.42
C PRO A 10 -10.70 9.01 19.40
N ALA A 11 -9.50 8.57 19.02
CA ALA A 11 -8.71 9.24 17.99
C ALA A 11 -9.40 9.20 16.62
N VAL A 12 -9.96 8.05 16.22
CA VAL A 12 -10.67 7.89 14.94
C VAL A 12 -11.94 8.74 14.91
N ARG A 13 -12.69 8.79 16.03
CA ARG A 13 -13.86 9.70 16.14
C ARG A 13 -13.48 11.17 15.99
N SER A 14 -12.35 11.59 16.59
CA SER A 14 -11.83 12.95 16.46
C SER A 14 -11.49 13.27 15.01
N ILE A 15 -10.79 12.36 14.32
CA ILE A 15 -10.43 12.49 12.92
C ILE A 15 -11.66 12.61 12.02
N LEU A 16 -12.66 11.74 12.24
CA LEU A 16 -13.91 11.75 11.47
C LEU A 16 -14.72 13.04 11.71
N SER A 17 -14.75 13.56 12.95
CA SER A 17 -15.38 14.85 13.25
C SER A 17 -14.70 15.99 12.50
N ALA A 18 -13.38 16.06 12.54
CA ALA A 18 -12.60 17.06 11.80
C ALA A 18 -12.82 16.94 10.28
N ALA A 19 -12.87 15.73 9.73
CA ALA A 19 -13.17 15.50 8.33
C ALA A 19 -14.56 16.03 7.92
N ARG A 20 -15.60 15.78 8.73
CA ARG A 20 -16.95 16.30 8.51
C ARG A 20 -17.04 17.83 8.63
N GLU A 21 -16.29 18.41 9.55
CA GLU A 21 -16.19 19.88 9.67
C GLU A 21 -15.53 20.51 8.45
N ARG A 22 -14.45 19.90 7.93
CA ARG A 22 -13.80 20.32 6.68
C ARG A 22 -14.75 20.16 5.48
N ALA A 23 -15.48 19.06 5.39
CA ALA A 23 -16.48 18.81 4.36
C ALA A 23 -17.53 19.93 4.32
N ALA A 24 -18.08 20.33 5.47
CA ALA A 24 -19.09 21.37 5.58
C ALA A 24 -18.61 22.76 5.10
N THR A 25 -17.30 22.99 5.02
CA THR A 25 -16.67 24.23 4.58
C THR A 25 -16.04 24.12 3.19
N SER A 26 -15.94 22.93 2.64
CA SER A 26 -15.41 22.67 1.30
C SER A 26 -16.25 23.36 0.24
N ARG A 27 -15.58 23.91 -0.75
CA ARG A 27 -16.23 24.53 -1.90
C ARG A 27 -15.77 23.78 -3.15
N SER A 28 -16.73 23.39 -3.98
CA SER A 28 -16.39 22.87 -5.30
C SER A 28 -15.60 23.89 -6.08
N THR A 29 -14.35 23.57 -6.39
CA THR A 29 -13.45 24.37 -7.23
C THR A 29 -13.32 23.80 -8.63
N GLY A 30 -13.94 22.63 -8.88
CA GLY A 30 -13.96 21.95 -10.16
C GLY A 30 -12.61 21.33 -10.51
N VAL A 31 -11.95 20.68 -9.54
CA VAL A 31 -10.72 19.88 -9.79
C VAL A 31 -11.06 18.75 -10.76
N SER A 32 -10.23 18.59 -11.79
CA SER A 32 -10.28 17.50 -12.76
C SER A 32 -8.86 17.06 -13.10
N VAL A 33 -8.63 15.77 -13.21
CA VAL A 33 -7.34 15.17 -13.58
C VAL A 33 -7.49 14.55 -14.96
N ASP A 34 -6.96 15.22 -15.99
CA ASP A 34 -7.14 14.81 -17.38
C ASP A 34 -6.26 13.61 -17.77
N ASP A 35 -5.10 13.42 -17.11
CA ASP A 35 -4.12 12.36 -17.40
C ASP A 35 -3.52 11.83 -16.08
N PRO A 36 -4.29 11.08 -15.27
CA PRO A 36 -3.78 10.48 -14.05
C PRO A 36 -2.76 9.39 -14.39
N ARG A 37 -1.67 9.31 -13.64
CA ARG A 37 -0.73 8.20 -13.76
C ARG A 37 -1.42 6.90 -13.37
N ASP A 38 -1.28 5.88 -14.21
CA ASP A 38 -2.01 4.61 -14.06
C ASP A 38 -1.43 3.77 -12.91
N PHE A 39 -2.27 3.50 -11.92
CA PHE A 39 -1.92 2.78 -10.70
C PHE A 39 -1.62 1.30 -10.98
N ALA A 40 -2.44 0.66 -11.81
CA ALA A 40 -2.23 -0.73 -12.19
C ALA A 40 -1.00 -0.91 -13.08
N ALA A 41 -0.77 0.01 -14.04
CA ALA A 41 0.41 -0.01 -14.89
C ALA A 41 1.71 0.17 -14.08
N ALA A 42 1.70 1.00 -13.03
CA ALA A 42 2.86 1.17 -12.14
C ALA A 42 3.17 -0.11 -11.37
N PHE A 43 2.16 -0.84 -10.90
CA PHE A 43 2.35 -2.14 -10.23
C PHE A 43 2.90 -3.18 -11.21
N ALA A 44 2.33 -3.26 -12.42
CA ALA A 44 2.81 -4.18 -13.44
C ALA A 44 4.26 -3.89 -13.85
N ALA A 45 4.67 -2.62 -13.90
CA ALA A 45 6.05 -2.22 -14.18
C ALA A 45 7.01 -2.66 -13.06
N ALA A 46 6.61 -2.50 -11.79
CA ALA A 46 7.41 -2.98 -10.66
C ALA A 46 7.61 -4.50 -10.70
N GLU A 47 6.54 -5.25 -11.00
CA GLU A 47 6.59 -6.72 -11.17
C GLU A 47 7.49 -7.14 -12.34
N ALA A 48 7.43 -6.42 -13.46
CA ALA A 48 8.29 -6.69 -14.62
C ALA A 48 9.79 -6.48 -14.32
N ASP A 49 10.08 -5.57 -13.38
CA ASP A 49 11.43 -5.32 -12.85
C ASP A 49 11.79 -6.25 -11.67
N GLU A 50 11.02 -7.33 -11.46
CA GLU A 50 11.18 -8.30 -10.37
C GLU A 50 11.10 -7.69 -8.95
N ARG A 51 10.41 -6.55 -8.81
CA ARG A 51 10.17 -5.87 -7.53
C ARG A 51 8.75 -6.12 -7.05
N VAL A 52 8.57 -6.15 -5.74
CA VAL A 52 7.24 -6.12 -5.12
C VAL A 52 6.64 -4.72 -5.29
N PRO A 53 5.41 -4.58 -5.82
CA PRO A 53 4.75 -3.29 -5.89
C PRO A 53 4.49 -2.71 -4.49
N VAL A 54 5.18 -1.62 -4.15
CA VAL A 54 5.03 -0.92 -2.87
C VAL A 54 4.55 0.50 -3.13
N ILE A 55 3.47 0.87 -2.43
CA ILE A 55 3.00 2.24 -2.27
C ILE A 55 3.67 2.78 -1.00
N ALA A 56 4.67 3.63 -1.15
CA ALA A 56 5.40 4.20 -0.02
C ALA A 56 4.70 5.44 0.52
N GLU A 57 4.44 5.49 1.84
CA GLU A 57 3.68 6.59 2.45
C GLU A 57 4.59 7.67 3.03
N VAL A 58 4.49 8.87 2.48
CA VAL A 58 5.07 10.10 3.03
C VAL A 58 4.21 10.56 4.20
N LYS A 59 4.70 10.35 5.41
CA LYS A 59 3.97 10.62 6.66
C LYS A 59 4.82 11.44 7.63
N PRO A 60 4.59 12.76 7.75
CA PRO A 60 5.36 13.60 8.66
C PRO A 60 5.16 13.24 10.14
N THR A 61 3.94 12.89 10.52
CA THR A 61 3.56 12.47 11.87
C THR A 61 2.38 11.51 11.84
N SER A 62 2.07 10.88 12.97
CA SER A 62 0.91 9.99 13.12
C SER A 62 0.49 9.94 14.58
N PRO A 63 -0.81 9.78 14.89
CA PRO A 63 -1.29 9.61 16.26
C PRO A 63 -0.68 8.42 17.03
N THR A 64 -0.05 7.49 16.30
CA THR A 64 0.55 6.26 16.86
C THR A 64 2.08 6.25 16.80
N THR A 65 2.72 7.37 16.42
CA THR A 65 4.19 7.47 16.30
C THR A 65 4.67 8.67 17.13
N ASP A 66 5.70 8.47 17.93
CA ASP A 66 6.33 9.55 18.70
C ASP A 66 7.23 10.40 17.79
N GLY A 67 7.01 11.73 17.83
CA GLY A 67 7.80 12.72 17.11
C GLY A 67 7.28 13.03 15.70
N ALA A 68 7.81 14.10 15.11
CA ALA A 68 7.56 14.50 13.74
C ALA A 68 8.90 14.54 12.99
N ARG A 69 8.90 14.04 11.74
CA ARG A 69 10.03 14.25 10.83
C ARG A 69 10.00 15.67 10.30
N THR A 70 11.17 16.25 10.18
CA THR A 70 11.37 17.64 9.67
C THR A 70 11.99 17.67 8.28
N ASP A 71 12.21 16.48 7.68
CA ASP A 71 12.73 16.36 6.32
C ASP A 71 11.74 16.95 5.32
N ASP A 72 12.25 17.47 4.19
CA ASP A 72 11.37 17.95 3.12
C ASP A 72 10.62 16.76 2.50
N PRO A 73 9.26 16.79 2.44
CA PRO A 73 8.46 15.70 1.88
C PRO A 73 8.83 15.35 0.43
N VAL A 74 9.32 16.30 -0.35
CA VAL A 74 9.78 16.05 -1.74
C VAL A 74 11.04 15.19 -1.73
N VAL A 75 12.00 15.48 -0.88
CA VAL A 75 13.23 14.67 -0.75
C VAL A 75 12.89 13.24 -0.31
N LEU A 76 11.98 13.09 0.67
CA LEU A 76 11.52 11.77 1.10
C LEU A 76 10.83 11.00 -0.03
N ALA A 77 10.01 11.67 -0.83
CA ALA A 77 9.34 11.09 -1.99
C ALA A 77 10.34 10.63 -3.06
N GLU A 78 11.35 11.45 -3.37
CA GLU A 78 12.43 11.10 -4.31
C GLU A 78 13.25 9.91 -3.81
N GLU A 79 13.58 9.84 -2.51
CA GLU A 79 14.25 8.69 -1.88
C GLU A 79 13.40 7.41 -1.95
N MET A 80 12.08 7.49 -1.74
CA MET A 80 11.16 6.36 -1.88
C MET A 80 11.13 5.85 -3.32
N VAL A 81 11.07 6.74 -4.30
CA VAL A 81 11.10 6.38 -5.73
C VAL A 81 12.46 5.77 -6.10
N ALA A 82 13.57 6.34 -5.64
CA ALA A 82 14.92 5.79 -5.85
C ALA A 82 15.05 4.39 -5.22
N GLY A 83 14.41 4.14 -4.07
CA GLY A 83 14.31 2.82 -3.44
C GLY A 83 13.37 1.84 -4.14
N GLY A 84 12.72 2.26 -5.23
CA GLY A 84 11.91 1.39 -6.08
C GLY A 84 10.40 1.35 -5.75
N ALA A 85 9.87 2.32 -5.00
CA ALA A 85 8.43 2.44 -4.80
C ALA A 85 7.69 2.54 -6.14
N ALA A 86 6.63 1.74 -6.31
CA ALA A 86 5.78 1.76 -7.50
C ALA A 86 4.82 2.95 -7.52
N ALA A 87 4.45 3.44 -6.34
CA ALA A 87 3.58 4.59 -6.16
C ALA A 87 3.87 5.25 -4.80
N LEU A 88 3.35 6.44 -4.61
CA LEU A 88 3.44 7.15 -3.33
C LEU A 88 2.05 7.38 -2.73
N SER A 89 1.98 7.40 -1.40
CA SER A 89 0.83 7.84 -0.63
C SER A 89 1.22 9.10 0.14
N VAL A 90 0.44 10.18 0.01
CA VAL A 90 0.70 11.44 0.70
C VAL A 90 -0.47 11.80 1.59
N LEU A 91 -0.22 11.93 2.89
CA LEU A 91 -1.22 12.37 3.85
C LEU A 91 -1.54 13.85 3.65
N THR A 92 -2.84 14.18 3.51
CA THR A 92 -3.32 15.55 3.40
C THR A 92 -4.16 15.98 4.61
N GLU A 93 -4.44 15.09 5.55
CA GLU A 93 -5.16 15.40 6.79
C GLU A 93 -4.29 16.28 7.72
N PRO A 94 -4.72 17.51 8.05
CA PRO A 94 -3.83 18.48 8.69
C PRO A 94 -3.73 18.37 10.20
N GLU A 95 -4.82 17.97 10.89
CA GLU A 95 -4.94 18.11 12.34
C GLU A 95 -4.26 16.98 13.12
N HIS A 96 -4.36 15.74 12.62
CA HIS A 96 -3.90 14.55 13.30
C HIS A 96 -2.63 13.95 12.68
N PHE A 97 -2.43 14.20 11.39
CA PHE A 97 -1.29 13.64 10.63
C PHE A 97 -0.31 14.71 10.14
N GLY A 98 -0.62 15.98 10.34
CA GLY A 98 0.25 17.09 9.89
C GLY A 98 0.42 17.15 8.38
N GLY A 99 -0.51 16.56 7.63
CA GLY A 99 -0.52 16.58 6.18
C GLY A 99 -1.02 17.89 5.59
N SER A 100 -0.81 18.09 4.29
CA SER A 100 -1.39 19.22 3.57
C SER A 100 -1.54 18.92 2.08
N THR A 101 -2.50 19.60 1.45
CA THR A 101 -2.69 19.59 0.00
C THR A 101 -1.50 20.19 -0.74
N GLU A 102 -0.85 21.21 -0.19
CA GLU A 102 0.38 21.80 -0.74
C GLU A 102 1.52 20.77 -0.79
N THR A 103 1.67 19.96 0.25
CA THR A 103 2.67 18.87 0.25
C THR A 103 2.41 17.89 -0.87
N LEU A 104 1.14 17.50 -1.07
CA LEU A 104 0.77 16.58 -2.14
C LEU A 104 1.09 17.17 -3.52
N ASP A 105 0.73 18.44 -3.77
CA ASP A 105 1.03 19.13 -5.02
C ASP A 105 2.53 19.13 -5.32
N ARG A 106 3.36 19.49 -4.31
CA ARG A 106 4.82 19.52 -4.45
C ARG A 106 5.40 18.15 -4.75
N VAL A 107 4.95 17.13 -4.03
CA VAL A 107 5.40 15.74 -4.25
C VAL A 107 4.99 15.28 -5.64
N ARG A 108 3.70 15.46 -6.02
CA ARG A 108 3.18 15.04 -7.32
C ARG A 108 3.92 15.69 -8.48
N ALA A 109 4.34 16.95 -8.33
CA ALA A 109 5.13 17.66 -9.34
C ALA A 109 6.58 17.18 -9.46
N ALA A 110 7.12 16.52 -8.43
CA ALA A 110 8.54 16.11 -8.35
C ALA A 110 8.78 14.65 -8.79
N VAL A 111 7.74 13.82 -8.87
CA VAL A 111 7.88 12.39 -9.17
C VAL A 111 7.09 11.98 -10.41
N ASP A 112 7.49 10.86 -11.04
CA ASP A 112 6.83 10.30 -12.22
C ASP A 112 5.91 9.10 -11.88
N VAL A 113 5.91 8.61 -10.64
CA VAL A 113 5.05 7.53 -10.18
C VAL A 113 3.68 8.06 -9.73
N PRO A 114 2.61 7.24 -9.73
CA PRO A 114 1.30 7.66 -9.24
C PRO A 114 1.33 8.12 -7.79
N VAL A 115 0.53 9.14 -7.47
CA VAL A 115 0.41 9.70 -6.12
C VAL A 115 -1.02 9.56 -5.61
N LEU A 116 -1.17 8.80 -4.52
CA LEU A 116 -2.41 8.63 -3.77
C LEU A 116 -2.57 9.77 -2.75
N ARG A 117 -3.69 10.48 -2.82
CA ARG A 117 -4.14 11.36 -1.74
C ARG A 117 -4.74 10.54 -0.62
N LYS A 118 -4.06 10.49 0.53
CA LYS A 118 -4.54 9.81 1.73
C LYS A 118 -5.15 10.82 2.70
N ASP A 119 -6.48 10.82 2.75
CA ASP A 119 -7.30 11.70 3.58
C ASP A 119 -8.60 10.98 3.97
N PHE A 120 -9.37 11.56 4.87
CA PHE A 120 -10.70 11.11 5.25
C PHE A 120 -11.74 11.87 4.41
N VAL A 121 -11.97 11.38 3.20
CA VAL A 121 -12.98 11.94 2.29
C VAL A 121 -14.34 11.35 2.67
N VAL A 122 -15.28 12.21 3.07
CA VAL A 122 -16.64 11.86 3.50
C VAL A 122 -17.70 12.64 2.75
N ASP A 123 -17.30 13.53 1.85
CA ASP A 123 -18.20 14.37 1.06
C ASP A 123 -17.56 14.68 -0.30
N GLU A 124 -18.39 14.80 -1.33
CA GLU A 124 -17.98 15.07 -2.71
C GLU A 124 -17.16 16.34 -2.85
N GLY A 125 -17.50 17.40 -2.10
CA GLY A 125 -16.77 18.68 -2.14
C GLY A 125 -15.30 18.57 -1.72
N GLN A 126 -14.94 17.53 -0.93
CA GLN A 126 -13.55 17.31 -0.55
C GLN A 126 -12.69 16.76 -1.70
N LEU A 127 -13.29 16.17 -2.73
CA LEU A 127 -12.57 15.73 -3.94
C LEU A 127 -11.94 16.91 -4.68
N ASP A 128 -12.53 18.09 -4.58
CA ASP A 128 -12.06 19.31 -5.23
C ASP A 128 -10.90 20.04 -4.49
N ALA A 129 -10.35 19.43 -3.44
CA ALA A 129 -9.33 20.11 -2.62
C ALA A 129 -7.95 20.20 -3.31
N VAL A 130 -7.56 19.17 -4.09
CA VAL A 130 -6.25 19.08 -4.76
C VAL A 130 -6.28 17.97 -5.81
N GLU A 131 -5.49 18.13 -6.88
CA GLU A 131 -5.28 17.07 -7.86
C GLU A 131 -4.41 15.95 -7.29
N SER A 132 -4.79 14.69 -7.58
CA SER A 132 -3.99 13.48 -7.31
C SER A 132 -4.26 12.45 -8.40
N ASP A 133 -3.43 11.41 -8.51
CA ASP A 133 -3.68 10.35 -9.47
C ASP A 133 -4.70 9.33 -8.93
N VAL A 134 -4.69 9.15 -7.61
CA VAL A 134 -5.59 8.25 -6.86
C VAL A 134 -6.11 8.98 -5.63
N VAL A 135 -7.35 8.70 -5.24
CA VAL A 135 -7.95 9.18 -3.98
C VAL A 135 -8.39 8.00 -3.13
N LEU A 136 -8.28 8.13 -1.80
CA LEU A 136 -8.74 7.15 -0.83
C LEU A 136 -10.20 7.40 -0.47
N LEU A 137 -11.02 6.35 -0.49
CA LEU A 137 -12.33 6.29 0.18
C LEU A 137 -12.31 5.17 1.21
N ILE A 138 -12.73 5.43 2.44
CA ILE A 138 -12.81 4.43 3.51
C ILE A 138 -14.25 3.95 3.60
N ALA A 139 -14.52 2.71 3.16
CA ALA A 139 -15.88 2.18 3.02
C ALA A 139 -16.72 2.33 4.28
N ARG A 140 -16.14 2.09 5.45
CA ARG A 140 -16.79 2.21 6.76
C ARG A 140 -17.33 3.60 7.06
N PHE A 141 -16.71 4.66 6.53
CA PHE A 141 -17.10 6.04 6.84
C PHE A 141 -18.10 6.63 5.85
N VAL A 142 -18.26 5.99 4.71
CA VAL A 142 -19.10 6.47 3.59
C VAL A 142 -20.02 5.38 3.03
N SER A 143 -20.36 4.36 3.84
CA SER A 143 -21.06 3.14 3.42
C SER A 143 -22.26 3.38 2.50
N ASP A 144 -23.16 4.28 2.87
CA ASP A 144 -24.38 4.57 2.10
C ASP A 144 -24.10 5.47 0.88
N ASP A 145 -23.03 6.27 0.93
CA ASP A 145 -22.65 7.24 -0.11
C ASP A 145 -21.48 6.72 -1.00
N LEU A 146 -20.93 5.53 -0.71
CA LEU A 146 -19.74 4.99 -1.41
C LEU A 146 -19.91 4.92 -2.94
N PRO A 147 -21.06 4.44 -3.50
CA PRO A 147 -21.24 4.40 -4.94
C PRO A 147 -21.24 5.80 -5.57
N ASP A 148 -21.87 6.78 -4.93
CA ASP A 148 -21.96 8.14 -5.42
C ASP A 148 -20.62 8.86 -5.35
N LEU A 149 -19.86 8.71 -4.25
CA LEU A 149 -18.52 9.26 -4.09
C LEU A 149 -17.52 8.63 -5.07
N LEU A 150 -17.62 7.33 -5.30
CA LEU A 150 -16.79 6.63 -6.27
C LEU A 150 -17.06 7.13 -7.69
N SER A 151 -18.33 7.29 -8.07
CA SER A 151 -18.72 7.89 -9.35
C SER A 151 -18.20 9.33 -9.48
N ALA A 152 -18.41 10.15 -8.46
CA ALA A 152 -17.97 11.55 -8.44
C ALA A 152 -16.45 11.70 -8.55
N ALA A 153 -15.69 10.77 -7.95
CA ALA A 153 -14.24 10.73 -8.10
C ALA A 153 -13.81 10.35 -9.53
N HIS A 154 -14.45 9.34 -10.12
CA HIS A 154 -14.20 8.94 -11.51
C HIS A 154 -14.56 10.05 -12.51
N ASP A 155 -15.66 10.77 -12.30
CA ASP A 155 -16.06 11.90 -13.14
C ASP A 155 -15.02 13.04 -13.16
N ARG A 156 -14.21 13.13 -12.10
CA ARG A 156 -13.06 14.07 -11.99
C ARG A 156 -11.74 13.50 -12.52
N GLY A 157 -11.74 12.25 -13.01
CA GLY A 157 -10.56 11.58 -13.54
C GLY A 157 -9.67 10.90 -12.48
N PHE A 158 -10.08 10.87 -11.21
CA PHE A 158 -9.34 10.12 -10.19
C PHE A 158 -9.50 8.62 -10.36
N GLN A 159 -8.44 7.87 -10.12
CA GLN A 159 -8.54 6.47 -9.71
C GLN A 159 -8.89 6.41 -8.22
N VAL A 160 -9.55 5.36 -7.77
CA VAL A 160 -10.03 5.27 -6.37
C VAL A 160 -9.51 4.01 -5.71
N LEU A 161 -8.83 4.16 -4.57
CA LEU A 161 -8.54 3.08 -3.64
C LEU A 161 -9.64 3.06 -2.57
N VAL A 162 -10.37 1.94 -2.49
CA VAL A 162 -11.39 1.75 -1.43
C VAL A 162 -10.78 0.94 -0.29
N GLU A 163 -10.59 1.58 0.86
CA GLU A 163 -10.09 0.93 2.08
C GLU A 163 -11.23 0.19 2.78
N VAL A 164 -10.98 -1.08 3.15
CA VAL A 164 -11.93 -1.97 3.80
C VAL A 164 -11.27 -2.69 5.00
N HIS A 165 -12.09 -3.16 5.96
CA HIS A 165 -11.62 -3.84 7.18
C HIS A 165 -12.24 -5.23 7.35
N ASP A 166 -13.31 -5.55 6.64
CA ASP A 166 -14.01 -6.83 6.71
C ASP A 166 -14.66 -7.22 5.38
N ARG A 167 -15.22 -8.45 5.34
CA ARG A 167 -15.85 -9.00 4.14
C ARG A 167 -17.14 -8.29 3.73
N THR A 168 -17.82 -7.63 4.67
CA THR A 168 -19.05 -6.87 4.38
C THR A 168 -18.69 -5.59 3.63
N GLU A 169 -17.63 -4.92 4.08
CA GLU A 169 -17.08 -3.75 3.39
C GLU A 169 -16.51 -4.11 2.00
N VAL A 170 -15.87 -5.29 1.85
CA VAL A 170 -15.46 -5.81 0.54
C VAL A 170 -16.65 -5.94 -0.40
N ALA A 171 -17.75 -6.57 0.06
CA ALA A 171 -18.95 -6.74 -0.76
C ALA A 171 -19.51 -5.38 -1.22
N ALA A 172 -19.60 -4.40 -0.31
CA ALA A 172 -20.06 -3.04 -0.63
C ALA A 172 -19.13 -2.34 -1.65
N ALA A 173 -17.79 -2.48 -1.49
CA ALA A 173 -16.82 -1.91 -2.42
C ALA A 173 -16.93 -2.52 -3.82
N VAL A 174 -17.07 -3.85 -3.90
CA VAL A 174 -17.25 -4.59 -5.18
C VAL A 174 -18.57 -4.20 -5.84
N ASP A 175 -19.67 -4.14 -5.09
CA ASP A 175 -20.99 -3.74 -5.59
C ASP A 175 -20.98 -2.28 -6.09
N ALA A 176 -20.19 -1.40 -5.46
CA ALA A 176 -19.97 -0.03 -5.92
C ALA A 176 -19.08 0.06 -7.17
N GLY A 177 -18.39 -1.02 -7.57
CA GLY A 177 -17.55 -1.09 -8.76
C GLY A 177 -16.09 -0.73 -8.53
N ALA A 178 -15.58 -0.80 -7.29
CA ALA A 178 -14.18 -0.56 -6.96
C ALA A 178 -13.24 -1.46 -7.79
N LYS A 179 -12.14 -0.89 -8.29
CA LYS A 179 -11.08 -1.60 -9.02
C LYS A 179 -9.81 -1.81 -8.19
N PHE A 180 -9.64 -1.00 -7.15
CA PHE A 180 -8.56 -1.12 -6.17
C PHE A 180 -9.20 -1.21 -4.79
N ILE A 181 -8.93 -2.30 -4.08
CA ILE A 181 -9.39 -2.52 -2.70
C ILE A 181 -8.19 -2.69 -1.79
N GLY A 182 -8.12 -1.85 -0.77
CA GLY A 182 -7.10 -1.91 0.28
C GLY A 182 -7.67 -2.57 1.53
N VAL A 183 -7.11 -3.68 1.96
CA VAL A 183 -7.47 -4.27 3.26
C VAL A 183 -6.55 -3.71 4.34
N ASN A 184 -7.13 -2.95 5.25
CA ASN A 184 -6.40 -2.35 6.36
C ASN A 184 -6.32 -3.30 7.55
N ASN A 185 -5.11 -3.72 7.90
CA ASN A 185 -4.83 -4.58 9.06
C ASN A 185 -5.02 -3.87 10.41
N ARG A 186 -5.31 -2.56 10.42
CA ARG A 186 -5.53 -1.80 11.64
C ARG A 186 -7.02 -1.74 11.97
N ASP A 187 -7.37 -2.29 13.14
CA ASP A 187 -8.70 -2.15 13.73
C ASP A 187 -8.97 -0.67 14.13
N LEU A 188 -10.05 -0.09 13.64
CA LEU A 188 -10.39 1.32 13.91
C LEU A 188 -11.04 1.54 15.27
N ALA A 189 -11.46 0.46 15.96
CA ALA A 189 -12.03 0.53 17.31
C ALA A 189 -10.94 0.48 18.39
N ARG A 190 -9.83 -0.25 18.15
CA ARG A 190 -8.77 -0.51 19.13
C ARG A 190 -7.43 0.08 18.73
N LEU A 191 -7.24 0.39 17.44
CA LEU A 191 -5.99 0.79 16.80
C LEU A 191 -4.91 -0.31 16.80
N ASP A 192 -5.27 -1.53 17.17
CA ASP A 192 -4.40 -2.69 17.08
C ASP A 192 -4.17 -3.07 15.62
N VAL A 193 -3.02 -3.66 15.33
CA VAL A 193 -2.66 -4.13 13.99
C VAL A 193 -2.50 -5.64 14.02
N ASP A 194 -3.22 -6.33 13.13
CA ASP A 194 -3.13 -7.79 12.97
C ASP A 194 -3.10 -8.16 11.48
N LEU A 195 -1.97 -8.69 11.01
CA LEU A 195 -1.81 -9.13 9.62
C LEU A 195 -2.76 -10.30 9.24
N ALA A 196 -3.30 -11.00 10.23
CA ALA A 196 -4.31 -12.03 9.98
C ALA A 196 -5.64 -11.45 9.47
N THR A 197 -5.89 -10.15 9.66
CA THR A 197 -7.05 -9.45 9.08
C THR A 197 -7.01 -9.56 7.56
N PHE A 198 -5.88 -9.22 6.94
CA PHE A 198 -5.73 -9.36 5.48
C PHE A 198 -5.97 -10.79 5.03
N GLU A 199 -5.32 -11.78 5.66
CA GLU A 199 -5.48 -13.20 5.31
C GLU A 199 -6.93 -13.69 5.39
N ALA A 200 -7.70 -13.15 6.35
CA ALA A 200 -9.11 -13.50 6.52
C ALA A 200 -10.02 -12.82 5.50
N VAL A 201 -9.71 -11.60 5.06
CA VAL A 201 -10.54 -10.76 4.19
C VAL A 201 -10.21 -10.98 2.70
N ALA A 202 -8.95 -11.11 2.35
CA ALA A 202 -8.46 -11.26 0.97
C ALA A 202 -9.24 -12.28 0.11
N PRO A 203 -9.63 -13.47 0.62
CA PRO A 203 -10.38 -14.43 -0.18
C PRO A 203 -11.79 -13.99 -0.60
N ALA A 204 -12.28 -12.85 -0.10
CA ALA A 204 -13.58 -12.29 -0.51
C ALA A 204 -13.45 -11.30 -1.68
N VAL A 205 -12.23 -10.87 -2.03
CA VAL A 205 -11.99 -9.94 -3.13
C VAL A 205 -11.92 -10.72 -4.44
N PRO A 206 -12.66 -10.31 -5.50
CA PRO A 206 -12.61 -10.96 -6.81
C PRO A 206 -11.24 -10.82 -7.50
N ASP A 207 -10.87 -11.80 -8.34
CA ASP A 207 -9.58 -11.85 -9.05
C ASP A 207 -9.37 -10.70 -10.06
N ASP A 208 -10.44 -10.00 -10.48
CA ASP A 208 -10.39 -8.86 -11.40
C ASP A 208 -10.26 -7.50 -10.69
N VAL A 209 -10.10 -7.52 -9.36
CA VAL A 209 -9.89 -6.35 -8.51
C VAL A 209 -8.48 -6.40 -7.95
N THR A 210 -7.74 -5.31 -8.08
CA THR A 210 -6.40 -5.19 -7.51
C THR A 210 -6.46 -5.09 -5.98
N LEU A 211 -5.80 -6.02 -5.30
CA LEU A 211 -5.84 -6.16 -3.85
C LEU A 211 -4.57 -5.61 -3.20
N ILE A 212 -4.74 -4.68 -2.27
CA ILE A 212 -3.65 -3.99 -1.58
C ILE A 212 -3.70 -4.31 -0.08
N ALA A 213 -2.57 -4.70 0.52
CA ALA A 213 -2.45 -4.88 1.96
C ALA A 213 -1.92 -3.60 2.61
N GLU A 214 -2.62 -3.13 3.66
CA GLU A 214 -2.27 -1.89 4.36
C GLU A 214 -2.03 -2.12 5.85
N SER A 215 -1.15 -1.33 6.43
CA SER A 215 -0.78 -1.32 7.85
C SER A 215 -0.05 -2.58 8.35
N GLY A 216 0.90 -2.38 9.26
CA GLY A 216 1.56 -3.44 10.01
C GLY A 216 2.70 -4.16 9.27
N ILE A 217 2.92 -3.85 8.02
CA ILE A 217 3.98 -4.46 7.20
C ILE A 217 5.29 -3.74 7.54
N SER A 218 6.24 -4.47 8.14
CA SER A 218 7.48 -3.88 8.68
C SER A 218 8.75 -4.63 8.31
N SER A 219 8.64 -5.78 7.68
CA SER A 219 9.77 -6.65 7.34
C SER A 219 9.57 -7.35 6.00
N ARG A 220 10.66 -7.87 5.42
CA ARG A 220 10.61 -8.75 4.25
C ARG A 220 9.72 -9.99 4.47
N GLU A 221 9.65 -10.49 5.71
CA GLU A 221 8.78 -11.62 6.07
C GLU A 221 7.32 -11.21 5.97
N ASP A 222 6.93 -10.03 6.49
CA ASP A 222 5.57 -9.52 6.36
C ASP A 222 5.19 -9.29 4.89
N VAL A 223 6.12 -8.73 4.09
CA VAL A 223 5.93 -8.55 2.63
C VAL A 223 5.59 -9.89 1.98
N ARG A 224 6.42 -10.94 2.22
CA ARG A 224 6.16 -12.27 1.66
C ARG A 224 4.85 -12.87 2.15
N ARG A 225 4.52 -12.66 3.42
CA ARG A 225 3.27 -13.14 4.02
C ARG A 225 2.04 -12.53 3.34
N MET A 226 2.03 -11.22 3.12
CA MET A 226 0.92 -10.54 2.44
C MET A 226 0.84 -10.95 0.97
N ARG A 227 1.98 -11.03 0.27
CA ARG A 227 2.03 -11.52 -1.12
C ARG A 227 1.52 -12.97 -1.25
N ALA A 228 1.90 -13.84 -0.34
CA ALA A 228 1.43 -15.23 -0.31
C ALA A 228 -0.07 -15.34 -0.02
N ALA A 229 -0.64 -14.37 0.70
CA ALA A 229 -2.07 -14.28 0.97
C ALA A 229 -2.87 -13.61 -0.17
N GLY A 230 -2.21 -13.21 -1.28
CA GLY A 230 -2.85 -12.69 -2.48
C GLY A 230 -2.79 -11.18 -2.66
N ALA A 231 -1.97 -10.44 -1.90
CA ALA A 231 -1.79 -9.01 -2.15
C ALA A 231 -1.10 -8.75 -3.49
N ASP A 232 -1.66 -7.92 -4.35
CA ASP A 232 -1.03 -7.43 -5.59
C ASP A 232 -0.04 -6.31 -5.30
N ALA A 233 -0.32 -5.48 -4.29
CA ALA A 233 0.54 -4.41 -3.84
C ALA A 233 0.46 -4.21 -2.32
N LEU A 234 1.39 -3.43 -1.77
CA LEU A 234 1.49 -3.17 -0.33
C LEU A 234 1.59 -1.67 -0.07
N LEU A 235 0.81 -1.14 0.89
CA LEU A 235 0.95 0.24 1.35
C LEU A 235 1.72 0.25 2.67
N ILE A 236 2.92 0.86 2.65
CA ILE A 236 3.88 0.82 3.76
C ILE A 236 4.34 2.24 4.10
N GLY A 237 4.16 2.62 5.37
CA GLY A 237 4.58 3.92 5.86
C GLY A 237 5.67 3.82 6.92
N SER A 238 5.32 3.39 8.14
CA SER A 238 6.19 3.50 9.31
C SER A 238 7.56 2.82 9.15
N ALA A 239 7.60 1.64 8.54
CA ALA A 239 8.86 0.92 8.31
C ALA A 239 9.79 1.65 7.32
N ILE A 240 9.22 2.24 6.28
CA ILE A 240 9.98 3.03 5.29
C ILE A 240 10.52 4.31 5.92
N MET A 241 9.70 4.97 6.74
CA MET A 241 10.02 6.24 7.37
C MET A 241 11.00 6.13 8.56
N ASP A 242 11.36 4.92 9.00
CA ASP A 242 12.29 4.70 10.11
C ASP A 242 13.76 4.72 9.64
N GLY A 243 14.42 5.85 9.77
CA GLY A 243 15.83 6.04 9.41
C GLY A 243 16.07 6.34 7.92
N ASN A 244 16.77 5.47 7.19
CA ASN A 244 17.13 5.68 5.78
C ASN A 244 16.01 5.23 4.85
N VAL A 245 15.30 6.18 4.28
CA VAL A 245 14.09 5.97 3.48
C VAL A 245 14.36 5.18 2.20
N GLU A 246 15.41 5.54 1.45
CA GLU A 246 15.77 4.84 0.22
C GLU A 246 16.14 3.38 0.48
N ALA A 247 17.01 3.13 1.48
CA ALA A 247 17.43 1.78 1.82
C ALA A 247 16.27 0.90 2.32
N ASN A 248 15.40 1.44 3.19
CA ASN A 248 14.23 0.72 3.70
C ASN A 248 13.24 0.41 2.58
N THR A 249 13.01 1.34 1.67
CA THR A 249 12.15 1.12 0.51
C THR A 249 12.74 0.03 -0.39
N SER A 250 14.03 0.09 -0.70
CA SER A 250 14.73 -0.91 -1.52
C SER A 250 14.71 -2.30 -0.87
N GLU A 251 14.85 -2.38 0.45
CA GLU A 251 14.74 -3.66 1.16
C GLU A 251 13.35 -4.29 1.00
N LEU A 252 12.28 -3.50 1.13
CA LEU A 252 10.90 -3.99 1.10
C LEU A 252 10.43 -4.29 -0.32
N THR A 253 10.85 -3.50 -1.32
CA THR A 253 10.56 -3.77 -2.74
C THR A 253 11.31 -4.98 -3.27
N GLY A 254 12.54 -5.24 -2.80
CA GLY A 254 13.36 -6.40 -3.17
C GLY A 254 12.97 -7.71 -2.46
N ALA A 255 11.95 -7.74 -1.62
CA ALA A 255 11.59 -8.92 -0.83
C ALA A 255 11.07 -10.11 -1.66
N GLY A 256 10.78 -9.91 -2.96
CA GLY A 256 10.39 -10.96 -3.91
C GLY A 256 11.54 -11.88 -4.35
N ASP A 257 12.78 -11.39 -4.33
CA ASP A 257 13.95 -12.09 -4.92
C ASP A 257 14.41 -13.36 -4.17
N ASP A 258 14.16 -13.46 -2.87
CA ASP A 258 14.67 -14.56 -2.03
C ASP A 258 14.00 -15.92 -2.29
N THR A 259 12.93 -15.99 -3.07
CA THR A 259 12.25 -17.25 -3.39
C THR A 259 13.00 -18.10 -4.42
N ARG A 260 13.95 -17.51 -5.14
CA ARG A 260 14.78 -18.25 -6.14
C ARG A 260 16.08 -18.84 -5.58
N MET A 261 16.53 -18.42 -4.39
CA MET A 261 17.80 -18.88 -3.81
C MET A 261 17.73 -20.20 -3.03
N THR A 262 16.54 -20.77 -2.77
CA THR A 262 16.39 -22.02 -2.01
C THR A 262 16.18 -23.27 -2.87
N GLY A 263 16.29 -23.17 -4.17
CA GLY A 263 16.14 -24.29 -5.09
C GLY A 263 17.32 -24.45 -6.02
N ASP A 264 18.44 -24.95 -5.59
CA ASP A 264 19.36 -25.88 -6.26
C ASP A 264 20.80 -25.79 -5.71
N ASP A 265 21.08 -26.46 -4.60
CA ASP A 265 22.45 -26.82 -4.23
C ASP A 265 22.48 -28.22 -3.60
N THR A 266 21.92 -29.21 -4.34
CA THR A 266 22.18 -30.62 -4.12
C THR A 266 22.70 -31.27 -5.38
N ARG A 267 23.83 -30.76 -5.93
CA ARG A 267 24.68 -31.56 -6.79
C ARG A 267 25.68 -32.30 -5.92
N THR A 268 25.30 -33.51 -5.58
CA THR A 268 26.15 -34.57 -5.05
C THR A 268 27.37 -34.73 -5.94
N THR A 269 28.54 -34.37 -5.44
CA THR A 269 29.80 -34.76 -6.02
C THR A 269 29.91 -36.28 -5.82
N GLY A 270 29.62 -37.04 -6.87
CA GLY A 270 29.90 -38.48 -6.93
C GLY A 270 31.42 -38.68 -6.96
N ASP A 271 31.90 -39.28 -5.90
CA ASP A 271 33.30 -39.75 -5.74
C ASP A 271 33.51 -40.96 -6.68
N ASP A 272 34.31 -40.76 -7.74
CA ASP A 272 34.68 -41.74 -8.74
C ASP A 272 36.05 -42.34 -8.34
N THR A 273 36.04 -43.22 -7.34
CA THR A 273 37.22 -44.01 -6.99
C THR A 273 37.39 -45.17 -7.98
N ARG A 274 38.19 -44.94 -9.05
CA ARG A 274 38.72 -46.00 -9.90
C ARG A 274 39.83 -46.74 -9.17
N THR A 275 39.49 -47.97 -8.76
CA THR A 275 40.50 -48.96 -8.31
C THR A 275 41.18 -49.57 -9.52
N THR A 276 42.45 -49.25 -9.72
CA THR A 276 43.34 -49.95 -10.68
C THR A 276 43.78 -51.26 -10.06
N GLY A 277 43.28 -52.36 -10.58
CA GLY A 277 43.77 -53.72 -10.27
C GLY A 277 45.05 -54.01 -11.08
N ASP A 278 46.10 -54.26 -10.36
CA ASP A 278 47.38 -54.68 -10.89
C ASP A 278 47.37 -56.24 -11.01
N THR A 279 47.53 -56.74 -12.23
CA THR A 279 47.67 -58.19 -12.51
C THR A 279 49.13 -58.52 -12.71
N HIS A 280 49.76 -59.13 -11.72
CA HIS A 280 51.04 -59.77 -11.90
C HIS A 280 50.86 -61.16 -12.52
N ASP A 281 51.37 -61.32 -13.73
CA ASP A 281 51.63 -62.56 -14.38
C ASP A 281 53.00 -63.12 -13.90
N THR A 282 53.03 -64.36 -13.47
CA THR A 282 54.27 -65.10 -13.24
C THR A 282 54.15 -66.46 -13.85
N THR A 283 54.77 -66.62 -15.04
CA THR A 283 55.11 -67.90 -15.66
C THR A 283 56.30 -68.55 -14.97
N ALA A 284 56.25 -69.78 -14.73
CA ALA A 284 57.38 -70.68 -14.79
C ALA A 284 57.01 -72.14 -14.94
N THR A 285 57.48 -72.72 -15.99
CA THR A 285 57.82 -74.09 -16.36
C THR A 285 56.70 -75.06 -16.68
#